data_08f7e9bc5e3801be8a84d603ed3cc621
#
_entry.id   08f7e9bc5e3801be8a84d603ed3cc621
#
_cell.length_a   1.000
_cell.length_b   1.000
_cell.length_c   1.000
_cell.angle_alpha   90.00
_cell.angle_beta   90.00
_cell.angle_gamma   90.00
#
_symmetry.space_group_name_H-M   'P 1'
#
loop_
_entity.id
_entity.type
_entity.pdbx_description
1 polymer ?
#
loop_
_entity_poly.entity_id
_entity_poly.type
_entity_poly.pdbx_seq_one_letter_code
_entity_poly.pdbx_strand_id
1 'polypeptide(L)'
;MSQSHILVIDDDPAVRQILAETLTGEGHQVTVMSSGLDGVEAVKDQPVHVVLTDLQMPGIDGLETIDRISKIDSKIIAIVMTGYGTVDYAVRAMKAGAFDFITKPFEPDTVAVVVRKALDVYKLKQENHLLRKAVRDQYRLEHLVGTSAPMRMVLDFVEKVADSDSTVLIEGESGTGKELIARMLHFNSMRRERPLVPVNCGAIPETLLESELFGHEKGAFTGAAHTRLG
;
A
#
# COMPACT_ATOMS: atom_id res chain seq x y z
N MET A 1 -22.84 8.53 -0.20
CA MET A 1 -21.64 7.71 -0.42
C MET A 1 -20.93 8.26 -1.63
N SER A 2 -19.62 8.46 -1.62
CA SER A 2 -18.90 8.91 -2.81
C SER A 2 -19.00 7.82 -3.89
N GLN A 3 -19.40 8.21 -5.09
CA GLN A 3 -19.50 7.33 -6.25
C GLN A 3 -18.12 6.78 -6.58
N SER A 4 -17.95 5.45 -6.48
CA SER A 4 -16.68 4.78 -6.81
C SER A 4 -16.63 4.47 -8.29
N HIS A 5 -15.45 4.55 -8.90
CA HIS A 5 -15.26 4.26 -10.32
C HIS A 5 -14.62 2.88 -10.51
N ILE A 6 -15.29 2.05 -11.29
CA ILE A 6 -14.90 0.67 -11.57
C ILE A 6 -14.64 0.51 -13.06
N LEU A 7 -13.50 -0.07 -13.41
CA LEU A 7 -13.16 -0.42 -14.79
C LEU A 7 -13.36 -1.91 -14.99
N VAL A 8 -14.14 -2.27 -15.99
CA VAL A 8 -14.40 -3.66 -16.41
C VAL A 8 -13.72 -3.90 -17.75
N ILE A 9 -12.89 -4.93 -17.82
CA ILE A 9 -12.13 -5.29 -19.02
C ILE A 9 -12.44 -6.77 -19.34
N ASP A 10 -13.10 -7.01 -20.45
CA ASP A 10 -13.50 -8.34 -20.88
C ASP A 10 -13.74 -8.30 -22.40
N ASP A 11 -13.32 -9.30 -23.16
CA ASP A 11 -13.56 -9.33 -24.61
C ASP A 11 -15.00 -9.72 -24.95
N ASP A 12 -15.72 -10.41 -24.06
CA ASP A 12 -17.13 -10.77 -24.23
C ASP A 12 -18.06 -9.56 -23.95
N PRO A 13 -18.80 -9.05 -24.94
CA PRO A 13 -19.72 -7.93 -24.76
C PRO A 13 -20.87 -8.24 -23.80
N ALA A 14 -21.31 -9.52 -23.69
CA ALA A 14 -22.38 -9.89 -22.80
C ALA A 14 -21.94 -9.80 -21.32
N VAL A 15 -20.71 -10.24 -21.04
CA VAL A 15 -20.11 -10.12 -19.70
C VAL A 15 -19.94 -8.65 -19.30
N ARG A 16 -19.43 -7.81 -20.20
CA ARG A 16 -19.29 -6.38 -19.96
C ARG A 16 -20.62 -5.72 -19.64
N GLN A 17 -21.68 -6.07 -20.38
CA GLN A 17 -23.02 -5.50 -20.15
C GLN A 17 -23.57 -5.91 -18.79
N ILE A 18 -23.55 -7.19 -18.45
CA ILE A 18 -24.05 -7.69 -17.16
C ILE A 18 -23.32 -7.01 -16.00
N LEU A 19 -22.01 -6.89 -16.06
CA LEU A 19 -21.21 -6.25 -15.02
C LEU A 19 -21.47 -4.76 -14.92
N ALA A 20 -21.62 -4.08 -16.06
CA ALA A 20 -21.97 -2.65 -16.09
C ALA A 20 -23.33 -2.40 -15.45
N GLU A 21 -24.35 -3.17 -15.79
CA GLU A 21 -25.70 -3.07 -15.21
C GLU A 21 -25.69 -3.36 -13.71
N THR A 22 -25.05 -4.45 -13.30
CA THR A 22 -24.93 -4.86 -11.89
C THR A 22 -24.28 -3.77 -11.04
N LEU A 23 -23.10 -3.30 -11.45
CA LEU A 23 -22.31 -2.37 -10.67
C LEU A 23 -22.86 -0.94 -10.70
N THR A 24 -23.51 -0.56 -11.81
CA THR A 24 -24.25 0.72 -11.87
C THR A 24 -25.48 0.68 -10.97
N GLY A 25 -26.17 -0.45 -10.90
CA GLY A 25 -27.29 -0.67 -9.96
C GLY A 25 -26.88 -0.53 -8.50
N GLU A 26 -25.64 -0.90 -8.14
CA GLU A 26 -25.03 -0.68 -6.82
C GLU A 26 -24.57 0.78 -6.58
N GLY A 27 -24.76 1.68 -7.55
CA GLY A 27 -24.44 3.12 -7.44
C GLY A 27 -23.00 3.48 -7.82
N HIS A 28 -22.29 2.61 -8.53
CA HIS A 28 -20.93 2.89 -9.00
C HIS A 28 -20.91 3.50 -10.41
N GLN A 29 -19.88 4.30 -10.69
CA GLN A 29 -19.55 4.67 -12.05
C GLN A 29 -18.79 3.50 -12.69
N VAL A 30 -19.19 3.09 -13.89
CA VAL A 30 -18.58 1.94 -14.57
C VAL A 30 -18.10 2.35 -15.95
N THR A 31 -16.83 2.05 -16.23
CA THR A 31 -16.25 2.11 -17.58
C THR A 31 -15.98 0.70 -18.05
N VAL A 32 -16.28 0.40 -19.31
CA VAL A 32 -16.07 -0.92 -19.91
C VAL A 32 -15.08 -0.83 -21.06
N MET A 33 -14.17 -1.78 -21.13
CA MET A 33 -13.17 -1.92 -22.19
C MET A 33 -13.16 -3.33 -22.75
N SER A 34 -12.87 -3.48 -24.03
CA SER A 34 -12.87 -4.77 -24.71
C SER A 34 -11.48 -5.43 -24.77
N SER A 35 -10.45 -4.72 -24.36
CA SER A 35 -9.08 -5.24 -24.36
C SER A 35 -8.27 -4.73 -23.17
N GLY A 36 -7.23 -5.48 -22.79
CA GLY A 36 -6.32 -5.07 -21.72
C GLY A 36 -5.57 -3.79 -22.05
N LEU A 37 -5.21 -3.55 -23.32
CA LEU A 37 -4.52 -2.32 -23.75
C LEU A 37 -5.41 -1.09 -23.56
N ASP A 38 -6.68 -1.15 -24.00
CA ASP A 38 -7.63 -0.05 -23.80
C ASP A 38 -7.87 0.21 -22.32
N GLY A 39 -7.90 -0.86 -21.50
CA GLY A 39 -8.01 -0.77 -20.05
C GLY A 39 -6.83 -0.04 -19.40
N VAL A 40 -5.61 -0.31 -19.83
CA VAL A 40 -4.39 0.39 -19.36
C VAL A 40 -4.42 1.87 -19.74
N GLU A 41 -4.85 2.22 -20.95
CA GLU A 41 -4.99 3.63 -21.37
C GLU A 41 -6.09 4.34 -20.55
N ALA A 42 -7.24 3.70 -20.34
CA ALA A 42 -8.33 4.28 -19.56
C ALA A 42 -7.93 4.69 -18.15
N VAL A 43 -7.02 3.92 -17.50
CA VAL A 43 -6.50 4.23 -16.15
C VAL A 43 -5.63 5.49 -16.15
N LYS A 44 -5.00 5.86 -17.26
CA LYS A 44 -4.21 7.10 -17.36
C LYS A 44 -5.09 8.33 -17.45
N ASP A 45 -6.25 8.19 -18.09
CA ASP A 45 -7.13 9.32 -18.43
C ASP A 45 -8.14 9.65 -17.31
N GLN A 46 -8.45 8.68 -16.45
CA GLN A 46 -9.47 8.85 -15.42
C GLN A 46 -9.15 8.09 -14.14
N PRO A 47 -9.55 8.60 -12.95
CA PRO A 47 -9.34 7.92 -11.70
C PRO A 47 -10.17 6.64 -11.62
N VAL A 48 -9.51 5.49 -11.46
CA VAL A 48 -10.13 4.18 -11.29
C VAL A 48 -9.81 3.66 -9.88
N HIS A 49 -10.79 3.04 -9.21
CA HIS A 49 -10.61 2.51 -7.86
C HIS A 49 -10.44 0.99 -7.86
N VAL A 50 -11.25 0.31 -8.67
CA VAL A 50 -11.23 -1.15 -8.82
C VAL A 50 -11.23 -1.50 -10.30
N VAL A 51 -10.44 -2.49 -10.68
CA VAL A 51 -10.42 -3.08 -12.03
C VAL A 51 -10.90 -4.53 -11.92
N LEU A 52 -11.90 -4.88 -12.73
CA LEU A 52 -12.24 -6.27 -13.02
C LEU A 52 -11.71 -6.60 -14.41
N THR A 53 -10.85 -7.59 -14.54
CA THR A 53 -10.30 -7.99 -15.84
C THR A 53 -10.50 -9.47 -16.09
N ASP A 54 -10.89 -9.83 -17.30
CA ASP A 54 -10.81 -11.24 -17.70
C ASP A 54 -9.34 -11.67 -17.72
N LEU A 55 -9.11 -12.91 -17.37
CA LEU A 55 -7.79 -13.54 -17.41
C LEU A 55 -7.32 -13.76 -18.85
N GLN A 56 -8.21 -14.23 -19.71
CA GLN A 56 -7.91 -14.64 -21.08
C GLN A 56 -8.54 -13.68 -22.09
N MET A 57 -7.74 -12.81 -22.66
CA MET A 57 -8.15 -11.84 -23.68
C MET A 57 -7.15 -11.83 -24.83
N PRO A 58 -7.59 -11.49 -26.06
CA PRO A 58 -6.69 -11.26 -27.17
C PRO A 58 -5.71 -10.11 -26.89
N GLY A 59 -4.46 -10.28 -27.30
CA GLY A 59 -3.41 -9.28 -27.07
C GLY A 59 -2.68 -9.50 -25.76
N ILE A 60 -2.86 -8.60 -24.80
CA ILE A 60 -2.33 -8.78 -23.45
C ILE A 60 -3.37 -9.47 -22.55
N ASP A 61 -2.92 -10.43 -21.76
CA ASP A 61 -3.79 -11.13 -20.81
C ASP A 61 -4.12 -10.30 -19.57
N GLY A 62 -5.03 -10.81 -18.73
CA GLY A 62 -5.45 -10.10 -17.52
C GLY A 62 -4.31 -9.90 -16.51
N LEU A 63 -3.33 -10.82 -16.43
CA LEU A 63 -2.21 -10.69 -15.51
C LEU A 63 -1.24 -9.59 -15.96
N GLU A 64 -0.93 -9.54 -17.23
CA GLU A 64 -0.12 -8.48 -17.81
C GLU A 64 -0.82 -7.12 -17.70
N THR A 65 -2.14 -7.10 -17.89
CA THR A 65 -2.97 -5.89 -17.69
C THR A 65 -2.84 -5.38 -16.27
N ILE A 66 -2.96 -6.23 -15.26
CA ILE A 66 -2.81 -5.86 -13.84
C ILE A 66 -1.40 -5.34 -13.55
N ASP A 67 -0.37 -6.01 -14.04
CA ASP A 67 1.02 -5.57 -13.85
C ASP A 67 1.26 -4.16 -14.41
N ARG A 68 0.75 -3.87 -15.61
CA ARG A 68 0.83 -2.55 -16.23
C ARG A 68 0.05 -1.49 -15.46
N ILE A 69 -1.17 -1.79 -15.03
CA ILE A 69 -2.02 -0.89 -14.25
C ILE A 69 -1.38 -0.59 -12.88
N SER A 70 -0.84 -1.60 -12.21
CA SER A 70 -0.18 -1.43 -10.90
C SER A 70 1.05 -0.53 -10.95
N LYS A 71 1.74 -0.46 -12.09
CA LYS A 71 2.86 0.46 -12.34
C LYS A 71 2.40 1.91 -12.56
N ILE A 72 1.17 2.12 -13.01
CA ILE A 72 0.58 3.45 -13.17
C ILE A 72 0.07 3.95 -11.81
N ASP A 73 -0.78 3.16 -11.15
CA ASP A 73 -1.26 3.45 -9.79
C ASP A 73 -1.39 2.16 -8.96
N SER A 74 -0.46 1.97 -8.02
CA SER A 74 -0.40 0.81 -7.12
C SER A 74 -1.55 0.75 -6.10
N LYS A 75 -2.39 1.77 -6.02
CA LYS A 75 -3.54 1.80 -5.11
C LYS A 75 -4.74 1.10 -5.71
N ILE A 76 -4.85 1.05 -7.04
CA ILE A 76 -5.94 0.38 -7.74
C ILE A 76 -6.00 -1.08 -7.29
N ILE A 77 -7.21 -1.54 -6.99
CA ILE A 77 -7.46 -2.92 -6.58
C ILE A 77 -7.91 -3.72 -7.78
N ALA A 78 -7.18 -4.76 -8.12
CA ALA A 78 -7.46 -5.61 -9.28
C ALA A 78 -8.13 -6.92 -8.88
N ILE A 79 -9.21 -7.28 -9.58
CA ILE A 79 -9.94 -8.54 -9.46
C ILE A 79 -9.86 -9.23 -10.82
N VAL A 80 -9.50 -10.52 -10.81
CA VAL A 80 -9.43 -11.34 -12.04
C VAL A 80 -10.70 -12.14 -12.20
N MET A 81 -11.25 -12.17 -13.42
CA MET A 81 -12.32 -13.07 -13.81
C MET A 81 -11.73 -14.23 -14.62
N THR A 82 -12.17 -15.46 -14.42
CA THR A 82 -11.63 -16.64 -15.10
C THR A 82 -12.70 -17.68 -15.39
N GLY A 83 -12.72 -18.19 -16.61
CA GLY A 83 -13.56 -19.34 -16.99
C GLY A 83 -13.00 -20.70 -16.57
N TYR A 84 -11.74 -20.75 -16.17
CA TYR A 84 -11.07 -21.96 -15.72
C TYR A 84 -10.86 -21.92 -14.21
N GLY A 85 -11.76 -22.54 -13.45
CA GLY A 85 -11.72 -22.61 -11.99
C GLY A 85 -10.61 -23.52 -11.44
N THR A 86 -9.45 -23.62 -12.09
CA THR A 86 -8.33 -24.39 -11.54
C THR A 86 -7.57 -23.58 -10.51
N VAL A 87 -7.18 -24.23 -9.42
CA VAL A 87 -6.39 -23.65 -8.33
C VAL A 87 -5.12 -22.95 -8.86
N ASP A 88 -4.54 -23.47 -9.94
CA ASP A 88 -3.32 -22.92 -10.51
C ASP A 88 -3.50 -21.50 -11.07
N TYR A 89 -4.62 -21.20 -11.71
CA TYR A 89 -4.89 -19.85 -12.22
C TYR A 89 -5.18 -18.85 -11.10
N ALA A 90 -5.91 -19.28 -10.08
CA ALA A 90 -6.13 -18.46 -8.88
C ALA A 90 -4.79 -18.11 -8.19
N VAL A 91 -3.91 -19.09 -8.01
CA VAL A 91 -2.58 -18.89 -7.43
C VAL A 91 -1.73 -17.94 -8.28
N ARG A 92 -1.77 -18.07 -9.62
CA ARG A 92 -1.06 -17.15 -10.53
C ARG A 92 -1.58 -15.72 -10.42
N ALA A 93 -2.90 -15.53 -10.40
CA ALA A 93 -3.53 -14.22 -10.23
C ALA A 93 -3.10 -13.54 -8.91
N MET A 94 -3.15 -14.28 -7.80
CA MET A 94 -2.71 -13.76 -6.50
C MET A 94 -1.22 -13.42 -6.47
N LYS A 95 -0.37 -14.24 -7.10
CA LYS A 95 1.07 -13.94 -7.23
C LYS A 95 1.35 -12.71 -8.12
N ALA A 96 0.51 -12.44 -9.09
CA ALA A 96 0.58 -11.25 -9.95
C ALA A 96 0.02 -9.98 -9.27
N GLY A 97 -0.45 -10.08 -8.02
CA GLY A 97 -0.94 -8.94 -7.25
C GLY A 97 -2.44 -8.68 -7.36
N ALA A 98 -3.22 -9.61 -7.92
CA ALA A 98 -4.68 -9.53 -7.84
C ALA A 98 -5.14 -9.59 -6.36
N PHE A 99 -6.16 -8.83 -6.04
CA PHE A 99 -6.79 -8.83 -4.72
C PHE A 99 -7.63 -10.08 -4.49
N ASP A 100 -8.39 -10.46 -5.52
CA ASP A 100 -9.26 -11.63 -5.50
C ASP A 100 -9.51 -12.12 -6.93
N PHE A 101 -10.19 -13.24 -7.07
CA PHE A 101 -10.62 -13.76 -8.36
C PHE A 101 -12.09 -14.20 -8.32
N ILE A 102 -12.74 -14.17 -9.49
CA ILE A 102 -14.13 -14.57 -9.69
C ILE A 102 -14.18 -15.63 -10.80
N THR A 103 -14.79 -16.78 -10.55
CA THR A 103 -14.96 -17.83 -11.57
C THR A 103 -16.20 -17.57 -12.41
N LYS A 104 -16.07 -17.66 -13.72
CA LYS A 104 -17.18 -17.67 -14.67
C LYS A 104 -17.76 -19.10 -14.82
N PRO A 105 -19.10 -19.30 -14.86
CA PRO A 105 -20.12 -18.27 -14.70
C PRO A 105 -20.26 -17.80 -13.26
N PHE A 106 -20.60 -16.54 -13.05
CA PHE A 106 -20.78 -15.93 -11.73
C PHE A 106 -22.18 -15.36 -11.56
N GLU A 107 -22.62 -15.33 -10.32
CA GLU A 107 -23.85 -14.63 -9.92
C GLU A 107 -23.54 -13.15 -9.71
N PRO A 108 -24.42 -12.20 -10.15
CA PRO A 108 -24.22 -10.75 -9.95
C PRO A 108 -23.94 -10.36 -8.49
N ASP A 109 -24.62 -10.96 -7.54
CA ASP A 109 -24.43 -10.72 -6.11
C ASP A 109 -23.03 -11.08 -5.63
N THR A 110 -22.42 -12.13 -6.18
CA THR A 110 -21.06 -12.53 -5.88
C THR A 110 -20.08 -11.43 -6.30
N VAL A 111 -20.26 -10.88 -7.50
CA VAL A 111 -19.43 -9.77 -8.02
C VAL A 111 -19.58 -8.55 -7.12
N ALA A 112 -20.80 -8.16 -6.76
CA ALA A 112 -21.06 -7.00 -5.90
C ALA A 112 -20.37 -7.13 -4.54
N VAL A 113 -20.40 -8.33 -3.93
CA VAL A 113 -19.71 -8.60 -2.65
C VAL A 113 -18.20 -8.47 -2.78
N VAL A 114 -17.57 -9.04 -3.81
CA VAL A 114 -16.12 -8.98 -4.01
C VAL A 114 -15.68 -7.54 -4.31
N VAL A 115 -16.41 -6.82 -5.16
CA VAL A 115 -16.14 -5.41 -5.47
C VAL A 115 -16.25 -4.53 -4.23
N ARG A 116 -17.25 -4.75 -3.38
CA ARG A 116 -17.40 -4.00 -2.12
C ARG A 116 -16.18 -4.18 -1.21
N LYS A 117 -15.71 -5.42 -1.03
CA LYS A 117 -14.48 -5.70 -0.28
C LYS A 117 -13.25 -5.01 -0.89
N ALA A 118 -13.13 -5.03 -2.21
CA ALA A 118 -12.05 -4.37 -2.92
C ALA A 118 -12.07 -2.85 -2.69
N LEU A 119 -13.25 -2.23 -2.74
CA LEU A 119 -13.42 -0.80 -2.47
C LEU A 119 -13.09 -0.43 -1.03
N ASP A 120 -13.39 -1.28 -0.06
CA ASP A 120 -13.00 -1.04 1.34
C ASP A 120 -11.47 -1.09 1.51
N VAL A 121 -10.80 -2.03 0.85
CA VAL A 121 -9.33 -2.08 0.82
C VAL A 121 -8.74 -0.86 0.12
N TYR A 122 -9.33 -0.42 -1.00
CA TYR A 122 -8.92 0.81 -1.68
C TYR A 122 -9.01 2.02 -0.75
N LYS A 123 -10.14 2.20 -0.04
CA LYS A 123 -10.34 3.30 0.92
C LYS A 123 -9.28 3.27 2.02
N LEU A 124 -9.02 2.09 2.60
CA LEU A 124 -7.99 1.92 3.62
C LEU A 124 -6.58 2.27 3.11
N LYS A 125 -6.23 1.87 1.89
CA LYS A 125 -4.96 2.25 1.25
C LYS A 125 -4.87 3.76 1.05
N GLN A 126 -5.93 4.40 0.59
CA GLN A 126 -5.98 5.85 0.39
C GLN A 126 -5.85 6.61 1.71
N GLU A 127 -6.59 6.22 2.73
CA GLU A 127 -6.52 6.83 4.06
C GLU A 127 -5.11 6.69 4.66
N ASN A 128 -4.54 5.50 4.59
CA ASN A 128 -3.17 5.26 5.05
C ASN A 128 -2.15 6.13 4.29
N HIS A 129 -2.30 6.28 2.98
CA HIS A 129 -1.45 7.15 2.17
C HIS A 129 -1.56 8.62 2.59
N LEU A 130 -2.78 9.12 2.81
CA LEU A 130 -3.02 10.49 3.26
C LEU A 130 -2.45 10.74 4.65
N LEU A 131 -2.65 9.81 5.60
CA LEU A 131 -2.09 9.92 6.94
C LEU A 131 -0.56 9.92 6.92
N ARG A 132 0.06 9.03 6.16
CA ARG A 132 1.52 9.00 5.98
C ARG A 132 2.04 10.28 5.34
N LYS A 133 1.33 10.82 4.35
CA LYS A 133 1.68 12.08 3.71
C LYS A 133 1.62 13.24 4.72
N ALA A 134 0.56 13.33 5.51
CA ALA A 134 0.40 14.37 6.53
C ALA A 134 1.52 14.31 7.57
N VAL A 135 1.86 13.11 8.06
CA VAL A 135 3.00 12.92 8.99
C VAL A 135 4.32 13.34 8.32
N ARG A 136 4.57 12.91 7.08
CA ARG A 136 5.79 13.28 6.36
C ARG A 136 5.91 14.77 6.14
N ASP A 137 4.82 15.44 5.74
CA ASP A 137 4.83 16.89 5.50
C ASP A 137 5.14 17.67 6.78
N GLN A 138 4.75 17.17 7.95
CA GLN A 138 5.10 17.75 9.25
C GLN A 138 6.62 17.74 9.52
N TYR A 139 7.35 16.76 9.00
CA TYR A 139 8.78 16.56 9.27
C TYR A 139 9.67 16.91 8.06
N ARG A 140 9.19 17.72 7.11
CA ARG A 140 10.03 18.27 6.04
C ARG A 140 11.08 19.23 6.62
N LEU A 141 12.29 19.16 6.07
CA LEU A 141 13.41 20.06 6.45
C LEU A 141 13.02 21.54 6.32
N GLU A 142 12.20 21.87 5.31
CA GLU A 142 11.73 23.23 5.03
C GLU A 142 10.84 23.82 6.14
N HIS A 143 10.22 22.99 6.97
CA HIS A 143 9.30 23.43 8.02
C HIS A 143 9.98 23.68 9.38
N LEU A 144 11.28 23.42 9.48
CA LEU A 144 11.98 23.64 10.74
C LEU A 144 12.27 25.12 10.96
N VAL A 145 11.70 25.67 12.02
CA VAL A 145 11.93 27.06 12.43
C VAL A 145 13.28 27.14 13.14
N GLY A 146 14.33 27.38 12.38
CA GLY A 146 15.68 27.55 12.93
C GLY A 146 16.58 28.29 11.94
N THR A 147 16.81 29.60 12.20
CA THR A 147 17.63 30.44 11.31
C THR A 147 19.09 30.59 11.81
N SER A 148 19.44 30.01 12.96
CA SER A 148 20.79 30.10 13.50
C SER A 148 21.80 29.31 12.65
N ALA A 149 23.02 29.81 12.54
CA ALA A 149 24.08 29.15 11.79
C ALA A 149 24.35 27.70 12.28
N PRO A 150 24.39 27.40 13.60
CA PRO A 150 24.54 26.02 14.08
C PRO A 150 23.40 25.09 13.63
N MET A 151 22.14 25.56 13.66
CA MET A 151 21.00 24.75 13.23
C MET A 151 21.04 24.44 11.73
N ARG A 152 21.44 25.39 10.90
CA ARG A 152 21.64 25.15 9.46
C ARG A 152 22.66 24.05 9.20
N MET A 153 23.78 24.04 9.93
CA MET A 153 24.79 22.96 9.82
C MET A 153 24.19 21.58 10.17
N VAL A 154 23.33 21.52 11.19
CA VAL A 154 22.62 20.27 11.55
C VAL A 154 21.69 19.83 10.42
N LEU A 155 20.92 20.76 9.83
CA LEU A 155 20.00 20.46 8.73
C LEU A 155 20.73 20.01 7.47
N ASP A 156 21.82 20.69 7.09
CA ASP A 156 22.70 20.29 5.97
C ASP A 156 23.29 18.90 6.19
N PHE A 157 23.62 18.55 7.43
CA PHE A 157 24.09 17.21 7.76
C PHE A 157 22.97 16.16 7.65
N VAL A 158 21.77 16.47 8.15
CA VAL A 158 20.59 15.59 8.01
C VAL A 158 20.32 15.29 6.54
N GLU A 159 20.32 16.31 5.68
CA GLU A 159 20.11 16.13 4.24
C GLU A 159 21.15 15.20 3.60
N LYS A 160 22.42 15.37 3.96
CA LYS A 160 23.52 14.56 3.42
C LYS A 160 23.50 13.10 3.85
N VAL A 161 23.06 12.80 5.09
CA VAL A 161 23.10 11.43 5.63
C VAL A 161 21.77 10.71 5.53
N ALA A 162 20.67 11.40 5.22
CA ALA A 162 19.34 10.81 5.16
C ALA A 162 19.26 9.60 4.21
N ASP A 163 19.93 9.66 3.06
CA ASP A 163 19.94 8.58 2.08
C ASP A 163 20.99 7.50 2.33
N SER A 164 21.77 7.61 3.43
CA SER A 164 22.74 6.58 3.80
C SER A 164 22.13 5.53 4.74
N ASP A 165 22.69 4.31 4.72
CA ASP A 165 22.34 3.24 5.67
C ASP A 165 23.15 3.32 6.99
N SER A 166 23.88 4.41 7.20
CA SER A 166 24.74 4.60 8.36
C SER A 166 23.94 4.81 9.65
N THR A 167 24.46 4.30 10.75
CA THR A 167 23.94 4.62 12.08
C THR A 167 24.27 6.07 12.43
N VAL A 168 23.27 6.83 12.88
CA VAL A 168 23.43 8.23 13.28
C VAL A 168 23.26 8.36 14.79
N LEU A 169 24.25 8.92 15.48
CA LEU A 169 24.16 9.32 16.88
C LEU A 169 23.77 10.81 16.96
N ILE A 170 22.70 11.12 17.74
CA ILE A 170 22.23 12.48 17.96
C ILE A 170 22.40 12.81 19.43
N GLU A 171 23.28 13.78 19.73
CA GLU A 171 23.59 14.20 21.08
C GLU A 171 23.08 15.65 21.32
N GLY A 172 22.78 15.95 22.57
CA GLY A 172 22.36 17.27 23.01
C GLY A 172 21.60 17.21 24.34
N GLU A 173 21.38 18.35 24.96
CA GLU A 173 20.65 18.47 26.22
C GLU A 173 19.18 18.05 26.11
N SER A 174 18.53 17.79 27.24
CA SER A 174 17.10 17.50 27.26
C SER A 174 16.29 18.66 26.66
N GLY A 175 15.26 18.36 25.87
CA GLY A 175 14.40 19.37 25.26
C GLY A 175 14.95 20.06 24.00
N THR A 176 16.16 19.76 23.52
CA THR A 176 16.77 20.42 22.34
C THR A 176 16.22 19.94 21.01
N GLY A 177 15.24 19.00 20.98
CA GLY A 177 14.62 18.53 19.74
C GLY A 177 15.31 17.34 19.05
N LYS A 178 16.12 16.57 19.78
CA LYS A 178 16.80 15.37 19.22
C LYS A 178 15.84 14.40 18.53
N GLU A 179 14.67 14.15 19.13
CA GLU A 179 13.64 13.30 18.52
C GLU A 179 13.12 13.88 17.21
N LEU A 180 12.97 15.20 17.12
CA LEU A 180 12.57 15.86 15.90
C LEU A 180 13.58 15.63 14.78
N ILE A 181 14.88 15.75 15.06
CA ILE A 181 15.95 15.48 14.11
C ILE A 181 15.94 14.00 13.67
N ALA A 182 15.73 13.05 14.58
CA ALA A 182 15.62 11.64 14.26
C ALA A 182 14.42 11.35 13.31
N ARG A 183 13.27 11.97 13.56
CA ARG A 183 12.09 11.89 12.68
C ARG A 183 12.38 12.52 11.31
N MET A 184 13.03 13.67 11.28
CA MET A 184 13.40 14.32 10.02
C MET A 184 14.36 13.45 9.19
N LEU A 185 15.36 12.82 9.80
CA LEU A 185 16.22 11.84 9.13
C LEU A 185 15.42 10.73 8.50
N HIS A 186 14.50 10.12 9.23
CA HIS A 186 13.68 9.03 8.71
C HIS A 186 12.78 9.48 7.56
N PHE A 187 11.99 10.56 7.74
CA PHE A 187 11.00 10.98 6.75
C PHE A 187 11.60 11.65 5.49
N ASN A 188 12.89 12.02 5.53
CA ASN A 188 13.62 12.49 4.35
C ASN A 188 14.55 11.43 3.74
N SER A 189 14.53 10.18 4.24
CA SER A 189 15.36 9.07 3.75
C SER A 189 14.67 8.22 2.70
N MET A 190 15.43 7.32 2.08
CA MET A 190 14.90 6.24 1.23
C MET A 190 13.91 5.31 1.96
N ARG A 191 13.95 5.29 3.29
CA ARG A 191 13.07 4.46 4.15
C ARG A 191 11.80 5.20 4.60
N ARG A 192 11.52 6.40 4.11
CA ARG A 192 10.37 7.26 4.49
C ARG A 192 9.00 6.59 4.43
N GLU A 193 8.85 5.55 3.58
CA GLU A 193 7.62 4.78 3.46
C GLU A 193 7.54 3.59 4.45
N ARG A 194 8.64 3.31 5.16
CA ARG A 194 8.68 2.26 6.18
C ARG A 194 8.28 2.82 7.55
N PRO A 195 7.80 1.97 8.48
CA PRO A 195 7.49 2.42 9.84
C PRO A 195 8.75 2.88 10.57
N LEU A 196 8.66 4.04 11.25
CA LEU A 196 9.63 4.44 12.27
C LEU A 196 9.17 3.87 13.60
N VAL A 197 10.04 3.12 14.27
CA VAL A 197 9.76 2.50 15.57
C VAL A 197 10.60 3.21 16.64
N PRO A 198 10.05 4.19 17.37
CA PRO A 198 10.75 4.83 18.48
C PRO A 198 10.75 3.89 19.70
N VAL A 199 11.93 3.66 20.28
CA VAL A 199 12.10 2.87 21.50
C VAL A 199 12.68 3.76 22.59
N ASN A 200 11.95 3.92 23.69
CA ASN A 200 12.45 4.64 24.87
C ASN A 200 13.16 3.65 25.80
N CYS A 201 14.47 3.49 25.62
CA CYS A 201 15.26 2.57 26.44
C CYS A 201 15.23 2.89 27.93
N GLY A 202 15.04 4.16 28.32
CA GLY A 202 14.94 4.56 29.73
C GLY A 202 13.64 4.13 30.43
N ALA A 203 12.61 3.77 29.64
CA ALA A 203 11.32 3.28 30.14
C ALA A 203 11.26 1.75 30.24
N ILE A 204 12.24 1.03 29.67
CA ILE A 204 12.30 -0.42 29.66
C ILE A 204 13.23 -0.88 30.79
N PRO A 205 12.83 -1.81 31.66
CA PRO A 205 13.73 -2.39 32.64
C PRO A 205 14.94 -3.01 31.95
N GLU A 206 16.13 -2.79 32.50
CA GLU A 206 17.41 -3.24 31.91
C GLU A 206 17.43 -4.75 31.60
N THR A 207 16.77 -5.55 32.46
CA THR A 207 16.65 -7.01 32.30
C THR A 207 15.77 -7.44 31.11
N LEU A 208 14.94 -6.54 30.57
CA LEU A 208 14.03 -6.81 29.43
C LEU A 208 14.48 -6.13 28.14
N LEU A 209 15.43 -5.20 28.21
CA LEU A 209 15.84 -4.37 27.09
C LEU A 209 16.34 -5.22 25.90
N GLU A 210 17.19 -6.22 26.15
CA GLU A 210 17.69 -7.11 25.10
C GLU A 210 16.55 -7.91 24.46
N SER A 211 15.63 -8.43 25.28
CA SER A 211 14.47 -9.20 24.81
C SER A 211 13.50 -8.36 23.98
N GLU A 212 13.27 -7.10 24.34
CA GLU A 212 12.39 -6.20 23.57
C GLU A 212 13.04 -5.76 22.25
N LEU A 213 14.37 -5.55 22.22
CA LEU A 213 15.07 -5.11 21.01
C LEU A 213 15.37 -6.23 20.02
N PHE A 214 15.72 -7.43 20.50
CA PHE A 214 16.21 -8.54 19.65
C PHE A 214 15.32 -9.77 19.69
N GLY A 215 14.28 -9.77 20.53
CA GLY A 215 13.43 -10.91 20.74
C GLY A 215 14.08 -11.99 21.64
N HIS A 216 13.38 -13.08 21.85
CA HIS A 216 13.87 -14.23 22.61
C HIS A 216 13.22 -15.52 22.15
N GLU A 217 13.92 -16.63 22.35
CA GLU A 217 13.38 -17.96 22.20
C GLU A 217 12.64 -18.41 23.47
N LYS A 218 11.70 -19.35 23.32
CA LYS A 218 11.02 -19.97 24.45
C LYS A 218 12.05 -20.60 25.41
N GLY A 219 11.98 -20.22 26.69
CA GLY A 219 12.87 -20.72 27.74
C GLY A 219 14.15 -19.94 27.92
N ALA A 220 14.39 -18.83 27.21
CA ALA A 220 15.59 -18.02 27.33
C ALA A 220 15.78 -17.41 28.74
N PHE A 221 14.67 -17.12 29.45
CA PHE A 221 14.69 -16.64 30.84
C PHE A 221 13.40 -17.04 31.57
N THR A 222 13.36 -16.86 32.89
CA THR A 222 12.18 -17.16 33.73
C THR A 222 11.01 -16.26 33.31
N GLY A 223 9.99 -16.85 32.64
CA GLY A 223 8.85 -16.13 32.10
C GLY A 223 8.77 -16.11 30.57
N ALA A 224 9.78 -16.58 29.84
CA ALA A 224 9.76 -16.73 28.39
C ALA A 224 8.89 -17.93 27.95
N ALA A 225 7.56 -17.79 28.03
CA ALA A 225 6.61 -18.85 27.71
C ALA A 225 6.53 -19.18 26.22
N HIS A 226 6.81 -18.23 25.35
CA HIS A 226 6.75 -18.32 23.89
C HIS A 226 7.94 -17.61 23.24
N THR A 227 8.30 -18.02 22.03
CA THR A 227 9.27 -17.29 21.19
C THR A 227 8.63 -15.97 20.74
N ARG A 228 9.36 -14.86 20.85
CA ARG A 228 8.94 -13.52 20.41
C ARG A 228 10.04 -12.87 19.58
N LEU A 229 9.67 -12.25 18.48
CA LEU A 229 10.56 -11.39 17.69
C LEU A 229 10.69 -10.04 18.39
N GLY A 230 11.87 -9.42 18.26
CA GLY A 230 12.10 -8.08 18.75
C GLY A 230 11.39 -6.98 18.00
#